data_5be8376f350c3492e5e14a7d6eb2eeef
#
_entry.id   5be8376f350c3492e5e14a7d6eb2eeef
#
_cell.length_a   1.000
_cell.length_b   1.000
_cell.length_c   1.000
_cell.angle_alpha   90.00
_cell.angle_beta   90.00
_cell.angle_gamma   90.00
#
_symmetry.space_group_name_H-M   'P 1'
#
loop_
_entity.id
_entity.type
_entity.pdbx_description
1 polymer ?
#
loop_
_entity_poly.entity_id
_entity_poly.type
_entity_poly.pdbx_seq_one_letter_code
_entity_poly.pdbx_strand_id
1 'polypeptide(L)'
;MLEFEKRKREGNSMANKAELFDAVCAYMNEQKWRYEHNEEKTMIRSVVKVQCKLQTVRILIAFGETEFAVFGIPNINADDATKATVMEYITKVNLGMRNGNFLLNPANGEVRYRTYVNARGMNEISKEVIAEAILVPAMMLDRYGNGLAALMMGYSSPDAEIENAHKPLGNPS
;
A
#
# COMPACT_ATOMS: atom_id res chain seq x y z
N MET A 1 -24.98 30.43 20.43
CA MET A 1 -23.67 29.78 20.56
C MET A 1 -23.76 28.44 21.32
N LEU A 2 -24.58 28.31 22.34
CA LEU A 2 -24.75 27.07 23.13
C LEU A 2 -25.54 25.93 22.44
N GLU A 3 -26.44 26.24 21.51
CA GLU A 3 -27.16 25.18 20.74
C GLU A 3 -26.33 24.54 19.64
N PHE A 4 -25.36 25.27 19.09
CA PHE A 4 -24.45 24.75 18.07
C PHE A 4 -23.42 23.74 18.65
N GLU A 5 -23.04 23.97 19.94
CA GLU A 5 -22.18 23.03 20.66
C GLU A 5 -22.95 21.80 21.17
N LYS A 6 -24.24 21.93 21.47
CA LYS A 6 -25.08 20.82 21.91
C LYS A 6 -25.37 19.83 20.79
N ARG A 7 -25.58 20.30 19.54
CA ARG A 7 -25.74 19.46 18.34
C ARG A 7 -24.45 18.74 17.95
N LYS A 8 -23.28 19.23 18.36
CA LYS A 8 -21.98 18.54 18.17
C LYS A 8 -21.76 17.37 19.13
N ARG A 9 -22.53 17.27 20.21
CA ARG A 9 -22.41 16.20 21.22
C ARG A 9 -23.43 15.08 21.06
N GLU A 10 -24.47 15.25 20.27
CA GLU A 10 -25.51 14.23 20.05
C GLU A 10 -25.46 13.77 18.59
N GLY A 11 -24.55 12.84 18.27
CA GLY A 11 -24.67 12.05 17.04
C GLY A 11 -23.57 12.20 15.99
N ASN A 12 -22.31 12.23 16.38
CA ASN A 12 -21.26 11.97 15.41
C ASN A 12 -20.17 11.13 16.07
N SER A 13 -20.37 9.80 16.09
CA SER A 13 -19.29 8.86 16.35
C SER A 13 -18.25 9.06 15.23
N MET A 14 -17.11 9.68 15.55
CA MET A 14 -15.99 9.75 14.62
C MET A 14 -15.45 8.33 14.42
N ALA A 15 -15.12 7.98 13.21
CA ALA A 15 -14.52 6.70 12.88
C ALA A 15 -13.35 6.41 13.83
N ASN A 16 -13.46 5.35 14.59
CA ASN A 16 -12.43 4.88 15.52
C ASN A 16 -11.76 3.61 14.98
N LYS A 17 -10.69 3.17 15.64
CA LYS A 17 -9.93 1.99 15.21
C LYS A 17 -10.78 0.75 14.97
N ALA A 18 -11.73 0.44 15.86
CA ALA A 18 -12.58 -0.73 15.72
C ALA A 18 -13.50 -0.62 14.51
N GLU A 19 -14.11 0.53 14.28
CA GLU A 19 -14.97 0.77 13.12
C GLU A 19 -14.18 0.72 11.81
N LEU A 20 -12.96 1.28 11.78
CA LEU A 20 -12.07 1.20 10.60
C LEU A 20 -11.66 -0.26 10.32
N PHE A 21 -11.32 -1.00 11.36
CA PHE A 21 -10.96 -2.41 11.22
C PHE A 21 -12.15 -3.23 10.69
N ASP A 22 -13.33 -3.07 11.28
CA ASP A 22 -14.53 -3.79 10.86
C ASP A 22 -14.96 -3.43 9.43
N ALA A 23 -14.85 -2.16 9.01
CA ALA A 23 -15.12 -1.71 7.65
C ALA A 23 -14.15 -2.33 6.63
N VAL A 24 -12.86 -2.39 6.95
CA VAL A 24 -11.85 -3.03 6.10
C VAL A 24 -12.10 -4.53 6.01
N CYS A 25 -12.40 -5.21 7.12
CA CYS A 25 -12.74 -6.62 7.13
C CYS A 25 -14.00 -6.91 6.30
N ALA A 26 -15.05 -6.08 6.42
CA ALA A 26 -16.27 -6.22 5.63
C ALA A 26 -15.98 -6.12 4.12
N TYR A 27 -15.18 -5.13 3.70
CA TYR A 27 -14.75 -5.01 2.32
C TYR A 27 -13.95 -6.24 1.85
N MET A 28 -12.96 -6.70 2.61
CA MET A 28 -12.14 -7.85 2.24
C MET A 28 -12.98 -9.14 2.15
N ASN A 29 -13.95 -9.34 3.03
CA ASN A 29 -14.89 -10.47 2.99
C ASN A 29 -15.79 -10.42 1.75
N GLU A 30 -16.35 -9.25 1.41
CA GLU A 30 -17.15 -9.04 0.21
C GLU A 30 -16.34 -9.38 -1.06
N GLN A 31 -15.07 -8.98 -1.11
CA GLN A 31 -14.15 -9.29 -2.21
C GLN A 31 -13.54 -10.70 -2.13
N LYS A 32 -13.94 -11.52 -1.16
CA LYS A 32 -13.45 -12.90 -0.95
C LYS A 32 -11.93 -13.01 -0.77
N TRP A 33 -11.32 -12.00 -0.15
CA TRP A 33 -9.91 -12.05 0.19
C TRP A 33 -9.65 -13.03 1.32
N ARG A 34 -8.53 -13.76 1.23
CA ARG A 34 -8.01 -14.55 2.36
C ARG A 34 -7.07 -13.67 3.15
N TYR A 35 -7.32 -13.52 4.44
CA TYR A 35 -6.49 -12.71 5.33
C TYR A 35 -6.47 -13.28 6.75
N GLU A 36 -5.48 -12.88 7.51
CA GLU A 36 -5.34 -13.13 8.93
C GLU A 36 -5.25 -11.79 9.66
N HIS A 37 -5.66 -11.74 10.91
CA HIS A 37 -5.49 -10.59 11.77
C HIS A 37 -4.99 -11.00 13.15
N ASN A 38 -4.35 -10.07 13.87
CA ASN A 38 -3.97 -10.28 15.26
C ASN A 38 -5.17 -10.12 16.21
N GLU A 39 -5.04 -10.63 17.44
CA GLU A 39 -6.11 -10.60 18.44
C GLU A 39 -6.52 -9.16 18.84
N GLU A 40 -5.55 -8.24 18.88
CA GLU A 40 -5.78 -6.83 19.21
C GLU A 40 -6.46 -6.02 18.10
N LYS A 41 -6.73 -6.63 16.95
CA LYS A 41 -7.33 -5.97 15.76
C LYS A 41 -6.57 -4.71 15.33
N THR A 42 -5.25 -4.75 15.42
CA THR A 42 -4.38 -3.64 14.99
C THR A 42 -3.71 -3.88 13.66
N MET A 43 -3.80 -5.11 13.14
CA MET A 43 -3.10 -5.54 11.94
C MET A 43 -3.84 -6.62 11.17
N ILE A 44 -3.90 -6.46 9.85
CA ILE A 44 -4.37 -7.49 8.91
C ILE A 44 -3.21 -7.85 7.97
N ARG A 45 -3.09 -9.14 7.64
CA ARG A 45 -2.10 -9.67 6.69
C ARG A 45 -2.81 -10.48 5.60
N SER A 46 -2.35 -10.30 4.38
CA SER A 46 -2.81 -11.06 3.21
C SER A 46 -1.67 -11.24 2.22
N VAL A 47 -1.86 -12.11 1.25
CA VAL A 47 -0.94 -12.30 0.12
C VAL A 47 -1.74 -12.25 -1.17
N VAL A 48 -1.28 -11.45 -2.12
CA VAL A 48 -1.91 -11.33 -3.43
C VAL A 48 -0.95 -11.72 -4.55
N LYS A 49 -1.51 -12.26 -5.63
CA LYS A 49 -0.75 -12.55 -6.86
C LYS A 49 -0.65 -11.27 -7.68
N VAL A 50 0.50 -11.07 -8.29
CA VAL A 50 0.79 -10.00 -9.28
C VAL A 50 1.31 -10.63 -10.57
N GLN A 51 1.21 -9.91 -11.69
CA GLN A 51 1.61 -10.44 -13.00
C GLN A 51 3.11 -10.29 -13.27
N CYS A 52 3.76 -9.37 -12.56
CA CYS A 52 5.20 -9.13 -12.72
C CYS A 52 6.06 -10.25 -12.10
N LYS A 53 7.38 -10.15 -12.30
CA LYS A 53 8.38 -11.14 -11.80
C LYS A 53 8.36 -11.35 -10.29
N LEU A 54 7.76 -10.46 -9.51
CA LEU A 54 7.56 -10.64 -8.07
C LEU A 54 6.59 -11.78 -7.75
N GLN A 55 5.69 -12.15 -8.67
CA GLN A 55 4.69 -13.22 -8.57
C GLN A 55 3.66 -13.00 -7.45
N THR A 56 4.11 -12.74 -6.25
CA THR A 56 3.27 -12.47 -5.08
C THR A 56 3.81 -11.31 -4.27
N VAL A 57 2.91 -10.55 -3.65
CA VAL A 57 3.24 -9.51 -2.68
C VAL A 57 2.43 -9.70 -1.41
N ARG A 58 3.05 -9.41 -0.28
CA ARG A 58 2.37 -9.39 1.01
C ARG A 58 1.67 -8.04 1.15
N ILE A 59 0.43 -8.08 1.61
CA ILE A 59 -0.33 -6.89 2.01
C ILE A 59 -0.40 -6.87 3.53
N LEU A 60 0.04 -5.77 4.11
CA LEU A 60 -0.03 -5.51 5.54
C LEU A 60 -0.87 -4.26 5.74
N ILE A 61 -1.93 -4.34 6.54
CA ILE A 61 -2.76 -3.19 6.92
C ILE A 61 -2.55 -2.97 8.42
N ALA A 62 -2.10 -1.78 8.78
CA ALA A 62 -1.85 -1.38 10.17
C ALA A 62 -2.82 -0.27 10.56
N PHE A 63 -3.52 -0.44 11.69
CA PHE A 63 -4.55 0.47 12.19
C PHE A 63 -4.03 1.28 13.37
N GLY A 64 -4.19 2.60 13.28
CA GLY A 64 -4.10 3.53 14.39
C GLY A 64 -5.49 3.89 14.92
N GLU A 65 -5.59 4.96 15.73
CA GLU A 65 -6.85 5.33 16.38
C GLU A 65 -7.91 5.85 15.40
N THR A 66 -7.50 6.64 14.41
CA THR A 66 -8.40 7.26 13.40
C THR A 66 -7.84 7.15 11.99
N GLU A 67 -6.88 6.26 11.77
CA GLU A 67 -6.21 6.09 10.48
C GLU A 67 -5.80 4.64 10.27
N PHE A 68 -5.49 4.31 9.01
CA PHE A 68 -4.78 3.07 8.69
C PHE A 68 -3.81 3.29 7.53
N ALA A 69 -2.76 2.48 7.52
CA ALA A 69 -1.81 2.40 6.43
C ALA A 69 -1.81 1.01 5.81
N VAL A 70 -1.72 0.95 4.49
CA VAL A 70 -1.59 -0.31 3.76
C VAL A 70 -0.20 -0.38 3.12
N PHE A 71 0.48 -1.47 3.34
CA PHE A 71 1.80 -1.74 2.78
C PHE A 71 1.73 -2.93 1.83
N GLY A 72 2.19 -2.73 0.61
CA GLY A 72 2.55 -3.81 -0.30
C GLY A 72 4.05 -4.11 -0.15
N ILE A 73 4.42 -5.36 0.07
CA ILE A 73 5.79 -5.77 0.40
C ILE A 73 6.17 -6.93 -0.50
N PRO A 74 7.15 -6.78 -1.42
CA PRO A 74 7.67 -7.88 -2.21
C PRO A 74 8.43 -8.88 -1.32
N ASN A 75 8.62 -10.10 -1.83
CA ASN A 75 9.34 -11.17 -1.11
C ASN A 75 10.86 -11.16 -1.34
N ILE A 76 11.38 -10.08 -1.93
CA ILE A 76 12.81 -9.86 -2.18
C ILE A 76 13.24 -8.52 -1.58
N ASN A 77 14.47 -8.45 -1.10
CA ASN A 77 15.08 -7.24 -0.55
C ASN A 77 16.30 -6.85 -1.37
N ALA A 78 16.61 -5.56 -1.39
CA ALA A 78 17.89 -5.07 -1.89
C ALA A 78 19.02 -5.44 -0.90
N ASP A 79 20.13 -5.92 -1.41
CA ASP A 79 21.35 -6.13 -0.63
C ASP A 79 22.19 -4.85 -0.53
N ASP A 80 23.31 -4.91 0.15
CA ASP A 80 24.18 -3.73 0.35
C ASP A 80 24.74 -3.19 -0.97
N ALA A 81 24.92 -4.04 -1.98
CA ALA A 81 25.45 -3.63 -3.29
C ALA A 81 24.38 -2.92 -4.14
N THR A 82 23.10 -3.27 -3.97
CA THR A 82 21.99 -2.80 -4.82
C THR A 82 21.10 -1.75 -4.16
N LYS A 83 21.19 -1.55 -2.84
CA LYS A 83 20.36 -0.56 -2.10
C LYS A 83 20.40 0.83 -2.71
N ALA A 84 21.57 1.34 -3.07
CA ALA A 84 21.72 2.68 -3.62
C ALA A 84 20.98 2.82 -4.96
N THR A 85 21.13 1.84 -5.84
CA THR A 85 20.48 1.79 -7.14
C THR A 85 18.94 1.68 -7.01
N VAL A 86 18.47 0.84 -6.08
CA VAL A 86 17.03 0.71 -5.79
C VAL A 86 16.48 1.99 -5.20
N MET A 87 17.23 2.67 -4.31
CA MET A 87 16.84 3.95 -3.72
C MET A 87 16.70 5.04 -4.79
N GLU A 88 17.64 5.11 -5.74
CA GLU A 88 17.56 6.04 -6.87
C GLU A 88 16.29 5.76 -7.71
N TYR A 89 16.04 4.50 -8.03
CA TYR A 89 14.87 4.09 -8.79
C TYR A 89 13.56 4.51 -8.13
N ILE A 90 13.35 4.13 -6.87
CA ILE A 90 12.11 4.46 -6.16
C ILE A 90 11.94 5.97 -5.93
N THR A 91 13.03 6.71 -5.78
CA THR A 91 12.99 8.18 -5.66
C THR A 91 12.47 8.80 -6.96
N LYS A 92 12.99 8.39 -8.10
CA LYS A 92 12.54 8.86 -9.42
C LYS A 92 11.07 8.46 -9.68
N VAL A 93 10.70 7.23 -9.38
CA VAL A 93 9.32 6.73 -9.52
C VAL A 93 8.35 7.52 -8.65
N ASN A 94 8.72 7.82 -7.40
CA ASN A 94 7.88 8.57 -6.47
C ASN A 94 7.54 9.99 -6.93
N LEU A 95 8.35 10.62 -7.79
CA LEU A 95 8.06 11.97 -8.32
C LEU A 95 6.73 12.03 -9.09
N GLY A 96 6.31 10.92 -9.69
CA GLY A 96 5.05 10.81 -10.43
C GLY A 96 3.87 10.26 -9.63
N MET A 97 4.06 9.87 -8.37
CA MET A 97 3.02 9.24 -7.56
C MET A 97 2.03 10.26 -7.01
N ARG A 98 0.73 9.96 -7.12
CA ARG A 98 -0.34 10.78 -6.53
C ARG A 98 -0.90 10.19 -5.24
N ASN A 99 -0.97 8.85 -5.16
CA ASN A 99 -1.51 8.15 -4.01
C ASN A 99 -0.49 7.12 -3.52
N GLY A 100 0.09 7.39 -2.37
CA GLY A 100 1.12 6.54 -1.78
C GLY A 100 2.52 6.78 -2.34
N ASN A 101 3.46 5.96 -1.88
CA ASN A 101 4.87 6.06 -2.27
C ASN A 101 5.64 4.77 -1.97
N PHE A 102 6.71 4.54 -2.71
CA PHE A 102 7.71 3.54 -2.37
C PHE A 102 8.59 4.01 -1.22
N LEU A 103 8.94 3.07 -0.36
CA LEU A 103 9.86 3.24 0.77
C LEU A 103 10.92 2.14 0.69
N LEU A 104 12.15 2.46 1.11
CA LEU A 104 13.21 1.47 1.32
C LEU A 104 13.71 1.59 2.75
N ASN A 105 13.74 0.46 3.47
CA ASN A 105 14.37 0.38 4.77
C ASN A 105 15.90 0.20 4.59
N PRO A 106 16.73 1.19 4.94
CA PRO A 106 18.17 1.11 4.71
C PRO A 106 18.86 0.02 5.55
N ALA A 107 18.24 -0.39 6.67
CA ALA A 107 18.83 -1.38 7.56
C ALA A 107 18.82 -2.79 6.95
N ASN A 108 17.77 -3.15 6.22
CA ASN A 108 17.58 -4.51 5.70
C ASN A 108 17.24 -4.59 4.20
N GLY A 109 17.18 -3.44 3.49
CA GLY A 109 16.88 -3.37 2.06
C GLY A 109 15.44 -3.71 1.68
N GLU A 110 14.53 -3.84 2.65
CA GLU A 110 13.12 -4.11 2.36
C GLU A 110 12.48 -2.92 1.66
N VAL A 111 11.89 -3.17 0.50
CA VAL A 111 11.07 -2.20 -0.22
C VAL A 111 9.61 -2.39 0.15
N ARG A 112 8.89 -1.28 0.31
CA ARG A 112 7.44 -1.26 0.54
C ARG A 112 6.80 -0.21 -0.36
N TYR A 113 5.59 -0.47 -0.82
CA TYR A 113 4.70 0.59 -1.28
C TYR A 113 3.67 0.87 -0.20
N ARG A 114 3.48 2.13 0.16
CA ARG A 114 2.56 2.54 1.23
C ARG A 114 1.47 3.45 0.69
N THR A 115 0.22 3.15 1.04
CA THR A 115 -0.90 4.10 1.07
C THR A 115 -1.27 4.43 2.50
N TYR A 116 -1.92 5.56 2.72
CA TYR A 116 -2.32 6.03 4.04
C TYR A 116 -3.70 6.69 3.97
N VAL A 117 -4.57 6.34 4.89
CA VAL A 117 -5.91 6.90 5.01
C VAL A 117 -6.08 7.51 6.39
N ASN A 118 -6.37 8.81 6.43
CA ASN A 118 -6.74 9.52 7.65
C ASN A 118 -8.27 9.71 7.66
N ALA A 119 -8.94 9.02 8.55
CA ALA A 119 -10.40 9.08 8.72
C ALA A 119 -10.82 10.04 9.85
N ARG A 120 -9.89 10.84 10.38
CA ARG A 120 -10.21 11.81 11.44
C ARG A 120 -11.28 12.78 10.99
N GLY A 121 -12.36 12.87 11.75
CA GLY A 121 -13.49 13.75 11.43
C GLY A 121 -14.48 13.17 10.43
N MET A 122 -14.26 11.96 9.94
CA MET A 122 -15.24 11.22 9.14
C MET A 122 -16.16 10.42 10.05
N ASN A 123 -17.43 10.35 9.69
CA ASN A 123 -18.41 9.50 10.39
C ASN A 123 -18.33 8.06 9.92
N GLU A 124 -18.06 7.88 8.63
CA GLU A 124 -17.98 6.61 7.95
C GLU A 124 -16.93 6.70 6.84
N ILE A 125 -16.21 5.61 6.62
CA ILE A 125 -15.29 5.50 5.50
C ILE A 125 -15.94 4.78 4.34
N SER A 126 -15.85 5.33 3.12
CA SER A 126 -16.46 4.71 1.95
C SER A 126 -15.68 3.48 1.48
N LYS A 127 -16.41 2.55 0.84
CA LYS A 127 -15.80 1.34 0.26
C LYS A 127 -14.77 1.68 -0.82
N GLU A 128 -14.97 2.75 -1.57
CA GLU A 128 -14.06 3.20 -2.63
C GLU A 128 -12.71 3.63 -2.05
N VAL A 129 -12.72 4.35 -0.92
CA VAL A 129 -11.49 4.76 -0.23
C VAL A 129 -10.75 3.54 0.30
N ILE A 130 -11.47 2.57 0.90
CA ILE A 130 -10.88 1.32 1.37
C ILE A 130 -10.31 0.52 0.19
N ALA A 131 -11.08 0.37 -0.90
CA ALA A 131 -10.67 -0.34 -2.10
C ALA A 131 -9.37 0.26 -2.68
N GLU A 132 -9.34 1.58 -2.88
CA GLU A 132 -8.18 2.27 -3.41
C GLU A 132 -6.95 2.07 -2.52
N ALA A 133 -7.11 2.24 -1.21
CA ALA A 133 -6.01 2.07 -0.26
C ALA A 133 -5.41 0.65 -0.29
N ILE A 134 -6.24 -0.39 -0.46
CA ILE A 134 -5.79 -1.80 -0.45
C ILE A 134 -5.23 -2.23 -1.81
N LEU A 135 -5.84 -1.78 -2.92
CA LEU A 135 -5.46 -2.24 -4.26
C LEU A 135 -4.24 -1.52 -4.81
N VAL A 136 -4.09 -0.22 -4.55
CA VAL A 136 -2.99 0.59 -5.12
C VAL A 136 -1.60 0.02 -4.79
N PRO A 137 -1.28 -0.44 -3.58
CA PRO A 137 0.02 -1.05 -3.30
C PRO A 137 0.35 -2.25 -4.20
N ALA A 138 -0.63 -3.13 -4.42
CA ALA A 138 -0.44 -4.29 -5.29
C ALA A 138 -0.28 -3.87 -6.76
N MET A 139 -1.11 -2.93 -7.23
CA MET A 139 -1.03 -2.40 -8.60
C MET A 139 0.30 -1.71 -8.89
N MET A 140 0.82 -0.93 -7.95
CA MET A 140 2.10 -0.24 -8.11
C MET A 140 3.27 -1.23 -8.09
N LEU A 141 3.21 -2.23 -7.22
CA LEU A 141 4.21 -3.32 -7.23
C LEU A 141 4.11 -4.18 -8.49
N ASP A 142 2.93 -4.38 -9.04
CA ASP A 142 2.78 -5.06 -10.33
C ASP A 142 3.41 -4.26 -11.47
N ARG A 143 3.16 -2.96 -11.52
CA ARG A 143 3.70 -2.06 -12.55
C ARG A 143 5.22 -1.89 -12.49
N TYR A 144 5.78 -1.68 -11.30
CA TYR A 144 7.20 -1.35 -11.13
C TYR A 144 8.04 -2.54 -10.66
N GLY A 145 7.42 -3.68 -10.38
CA GLY A 145 8.06 -4.84 -9.77
C GLY A 145 9.08 -5.54 -10.67
N ASN A 146 8.91 -5.50 -11.98
CA ASN A 146 9.92 -6.03 -12.91
C ASN A 146 11.24 -5.24 -12.78
N GLY A 147 11.15 -3.91 -12.72
CA GLY A 147 12.30 -3.03 -12.51
C GLY A 147 12.94 -3.25 -11.15
N LEU A 148 12.15 -3.32 -10.08
CA LEU A 148 12.66 -3.65 -8.74
C LEU A 148 13.45 -4.96 -8.74
N ALA A 149 12.89 -6.03 -9.33
CA ALA A 149 13.55 -7.33 -9.40
C ALA A 149 14.86 -7.26 -10.21
N ALA A 150 14.87 -6.59 -11.36
CA ALA A 150 16.05 -6.45 -12.19
C ALA A 150 17.18 -5.68 -11.49
N LEU A 151 16.83 -4.60 -10.78
CA LEU A 151 17.79 -3.78 -10.04
C LEU A 151 18.35 -4.51 -8.81
N MET A 152 17.51 -5.22 -8.05
CA MET A 152 17.94 -6.03 -6.92
C MET A 152 18.84 -7.20 -7.31
N MET A 153 18.76 -7.65 -8.57
CA MET A 153 19.66 -8.67 -9.15
C MET A 153 20.88 -8.07 -9.84
N GLY A 154 21.01 -6.74 -9.90
CA GLY A 154 22.13 -6.05 -10.54
C GLY A 154 22.13 -6.12 -12.08
N TYR A 155 20.99 -6.40 -12.71
CA TYR A 155 20.89 -6.62 -14.17
C TYR A 155 20.50 -5.40 -14.99
N SER A 156 20.18 -4.27 -14.33
CA SER A 156 19.67 -3.09 -15.04
C SER A 156 20.05 -1.79 -14.36
N SER A 157 19.64 -0.66 -14.94
CA SER A 157 19.80 0.67 -14.36
C SER A 157 18.45 1.33 -14.07
N PRO A 158 18.38 2.28 -13.11
CA PRO A 158 17.13 2.97 -12.77
C PRO A 158 16.42 3.59 -13.96
N ASP A 159 17.17 4.28 -14.83
CA ASP A 159 16.59 4.97 -16.00
C ASP A 159 15.99 4.00 -17.01
N ALA A 160 16.68 2.89 -17.29
CA ALA A 160 16.16 1.85 -18.19
C ALA A 160 14.87 1.24 -17.67
N GLU A 161 14.77 0.98 -16.34
CA GLU A 161 13.58 0.37 -15.76
C GLU A 161 12.41 1.36 -15.62
N ILE A 162 12.67 2.66 -15.47
CA ILE A 162 11.62 3.68 -15.53
C ILE A 162 11.05 3.76 -16.95
N GLU A 163 11.89 3.78 -17.96
CA GLU A 163 11.45 3.77 -19.36
C GLU A 163 10.62 2.51 -19.66
N ASN A 164 11.06 1.35 -19.20
CA ASN A 164 10.34 0.09 -19.37
C ASN A 164 8.97 0.11 -18.68
N ALA A 165 8.85 0.67 -17.48
CA ALA A 165 7.59 0.76 -16.73
C ALA A 165 6.55 1.70 -17.39
N HIS A 166 6.99 2.61 -18.28
CA HIS A 166 6.12 3.52 -19.00
C HIS A 166 5.75 3.04 -20.41
N LYS A 167 6.36 1.97 -20.91
CA LYS A 167 5.96 1.36 -22.18
C LYS A 167 4.55 0.79 -22.07
N PRO A 168 3.69 0.96 -23.10
CA PRO A 168 2.40 0.25 -23.12
C PRO A 168 2.65 -1.24 -22.96
N LEU A 169 1.85 -1.92 -22.13
CA LEU A 169 1.85 -3.37 -22.09
C LEU A 169 1.54 -3.85 -23.51
N GLY A 170 2.54 -4.41 -24.17
CA GLY A 170 2.35 -4.96 -25.52
C GLY A 170 1.25 -6.02 -25.48
N ASN A 171 0.32 -5.95 -26.43
CA ASN A 171 -0.62 -7.03 -26.62
C ASN A 171 0.19 -8.34 -26.73
N PRO A 172 -0.18 -9.39 -25.97
CA PRO A 172 0.41 -10.69 -26.18
C PRO A 172 0.06 -11.14 -27.60
N SER A 173 1.09 -11.27 -28.42
CA SER A 173 1.02 -11.86 -29.78
C SER A 173 0.75 -13.34 -29.68
#